data_4edb8ee269058fe08fb0b46499d582cf
#
_entry.id   4edb8ee269058fe08fb0b46499d582cf
#
_cell.length_a   1.000
_cell.length_b   1.000
_cell.length_c   1.000
_cell.angle_alpha   90.00
_cell.angle_beta   90.00
_cell.angle_gamma   90.00
#
_symmetry.space_group_name_H-M   'P 1'
#
loop_
_entity.id
_entity.type
_entity.pdbx_description
1 polymer ?
#
loop_
_entity_poly.entity_id
_entity_poly.type
_entity_poly.pdbx_seq_one_letter_code
_entity_poly.pdbx_strand_id
1 'polypeptide(L)'
;CKVYMAIIAGGHVLLDDIPGVGKTTMAHAFANALGLGYNRIQFTPDVMPSDITGFSMYNRQTGKFEFKQGAAMCNLLLADEINRTSPKTQSALLQIMEEYKVTVDGETYDLPEPFMVIATQNPIGSIGTQKLPESQMDRFMIKLSMGYPSVEDEIAIMKSRSENDKRKILSECVLDNGDIQAIKEAVSDVYVDDSIYEYVANIADKTRHRENIIQGVSPRGSIAIISMAKAEAFLRGNAYVLPSDIKNIAVETFAHRLITNVAGAAGNEAAKKEITDILRMVPVPKMQEK
;
A
#
# COMPACT_ATOMS: atom_id res chain seq x y z
N CYS A 1 -2.64 -11.05 5.59
CA CYS A 1 -3.75 -10.31 6.23
C CYS A 1 -3.65 -8.79 6.02
N LYS A 2 -2.54 -8.09 6.37
CA LYS A 2 -2.42 -6.60 6.31
C LYS A 2 -2.56 -6.02 4.89
N VAL A 3 -2.13 -6.73 3.84
CA VAL A 3 -2.38 -6.30 2.44
C VAL A 3 -3.88 -6.29 2.14
N TYR A 4 -4.61 -7.34 2.54
CA TYR A 4 -6.06 -7.39 2.36
C TYR A 4 -6.78 -6.27 3.12
N MET A 5 -6.35 -5.98 4.36
CA MET A 5 -6.87 -4.84 5.11
C MET A 5 -6.70 -3.52 4.35
N ALA A 6 -5.52 -3.30 3.75
CA ALA A 6 -5.27 -2.11 2.95
C ALA A 6 -6.18 -2.04 1.70
N ILE A 7 -6.47 -3.19 1.06
CA ILE A 7 -7.40 -3.27 -0.09
C ILE A 7 -8.80 -2.80 0.33
N ILE A 8 -9.34 -3.39 1.40
CA ILE A 8 -10.71 -3.07 1.86
C ILE A 8 -10.80 -1.69 2.54
N ALA A 9 -9.67 -1.17 3.06
CA ALA A 9 -9.56 0.21 3.54
C ALA A 9 -9.39 1.24 2.41
N GLY A 10 -9.25 0.81 1.15
CA GLY A 10 -9.09 1.69 -0.01
C GLY A 10 -7.71 2.33 -0.12
N GLY A 11 -6.66 1.70 0.42
CA GLY A 11 -5.32 2.26 0.44
C GLY A 11 -4.31 1.53 -0.43
N HIS A 12 -3.14 2.13 -0.60
CA HIS A 12 -2.02 1.59 -1.37
C HIS A 12 -0.95 1.02 -0.43
N VAL A 13 -0.23 0.00 -0.90
CA VAL A 13 0.78 -0.72 -0.10
C VAL A 13 2.16 -0.55 -0.70
N LEU A 14 3.14 -0.25 0.15
CA LEU A 14 4.56 -0.28 -0.20
C LEU A 14 5.22 -1.52 0.40
N LEU A 15 5.85 -2.33 -0.43
CA LEU A 15 6.66 -3.49 -0.03
C LEU A 15 8.14 -3.13 -0.13
N ASP A 16 8.82 -3.19 1.00
CA ASP A 16 10.25 -2.89 1.10
C ASP A 16 11.03 -4.17 1.41
N ASP A 17 11.42 -4.87 0.36
CA ASP A 17 12.05 -6.18 0.47
C ASP A 17 13.09 -6.42 -0.62
N ILE A 18 13.98 -7.35 -0.32
CA ILE A 18 14.94 -7.89 -1.28
C ILE A 18 14.23 -8.54 -2.49
N PRO A 19 14.88 -8.60 -3.64
CA PRO A 19 14.37 -9.32 -4.81
C PRO A 19 14.14 -10.81 -4.53
N GLY A 20 13.14 -11.40 -5.18
CA GLY A 20 12.97 -12.87 -5.19
C GLY A 20 12.09 -13.46 -4.08
N VAL A 21 11.60 -12.68 -3.12
CA VAL A 21 10.76 -13.18 -2.00
C VAL A 21 9.28 -13.44 -2.36
N GLY A 22 8.90 -13.37 -3.64
CA GLY A 22 7.54 -13.75 -4.07
C GLY A 22 6.53 -12.60 -4.13
N LYS A 23 6.96 -11.32 -4.13
CA LYS A 23 6.08 -10.14 -4.21
C LYS A 23 5.10 -10.19 -5.38
N THR A 24 5.60 -10.52 -6.58
CA THR A 24 4.76 -10.66 -7.79
C THR A 24 3.76 -11.80 -7.67
N THR A 25 4.17 -12.93 -7.10
CA THR A 25 3.30 -14.08 -6.88
C THR A 25 2.16 -13.73 -5.92
N MET A 26 2.48 -13.01 -4.84
CA MET A 26 1.50 -12.55 -3.86
C MET A 26 0.50 -11.57 -4.48
N ALA A 27 0.95 -10.56 -5.22
CA ALA A 27 0.06 -9.58 -5.86
C ALA A 27 -0.90 -10.25 -6.86
N HIS A 28 -0.38 -11.18 -7.68
CA HIS A 28 -1.20 -11.94 -8.63
C HIS A 28 -2.19 -12.87 -7.91
N ALA A 29 -1.79 -13.50 -6.80
CA ALA A 29 -2.69 -14.34 -6.00
C ALA A 29 -3.85 -13.52 -5.39
N PHE A 30 -3.57 -12.31 -4.89
CA PHE A 30 -4.62 -11.41 -4.42
C PHE A 30 -5.58 -11.00 -5.54
N ALA A 31 -5.05 -10.60 -6.70
CA ALA A 31 -5.89 -10.21 -7.83
C ALA A 31 -6.82 -11.34 -8.26
N ASN A 32 -6.30 -12.55 -8.38
CA ASN A 32 -7.10 -13.73 -8.75
C ASN A 32 -8.15 -14.06 -7.68
N ALA A 33 -7.78 -14.11 -6.40
CA ALA A 33 -8.68 -14.44 -5.31
C ALA A 33 -9.84 -13.45 -5.17
N LEU A 34 -9.60 -12.20 -5.53
CA LEU A 34 -10.55 -11.09 -5.41
C LEU A 34 -11.25 -10.74 -6.74
N GLY A 35 -11.03 -11.52 -7.80
CA GLY A 35 -11.63 -11.27 -9.12
C GLY A 35 -11.27 -9.92 -9.74
N LEU A 36 -10.10 -9.36 -9.38
CA LEU A 36 -9.67 -8.02 -9.79
C LEU A 36 -8.86 -8.05 -11.09
N GLY A 37 -9.12 -7.09 -11.99
CA GLY A 37 -8.25 -6.81 -13.12
C GLY A 37 -6.84 -6.44 -12.67
N TYR A 38 -5.82 -7.16 -13.17
CA TYR A 38 -4.44 -7.05 -12.72
C TYR A 38 -3.51 -6.60 -13.84
N ASN A 39 -2.68 -5.61 -13.55
CA ASN A 39 -1.54 -5.24 -14.38
C ASN A 39 -0.26 -5.20 -13.57
N ARG A 40 0.87 -5.40 -14.24
CA ARG A 40 2.21 -5.24 -13.67
C ARG A 40 3.04 -4.34 -14.56
N ILE A 41 3.73 -3.40 -13.95
CA ILE A 41 4.77 -2.60 -14.58
C ILE A 41 6.07 -2.73 -13.79
N GLN A 42 7.16 -3.10 -14.49
CA GLN A 42 8.51 -3.12 -13.93
C GLN A 42 9.15 -1.78 -14.21
N PHE A 43 9.45 -1.03 -13.16
CA PHE A 43 10.08 0.27 -13.31
C PHE A 43 11.57 0.14 -13.61
N THR A 44 11.96 0.78 -14.71
CA THR A 44 13.35 0.97 -15.15
C THR A 44 13.56 2.45 -15.46
N PRO A 45 14.80 2.92 -15.67
CA PRO A 45 15.05 4.32 -16.08
C PRO A 45 14.31 4.74 -17.34
N ASP A 46 13.98 3.81 -18.23
CA ASP A 46 13.35 4.08 -19.54
C ASP A 46 11.83 4.19 -19.49
N VAL A 47 11.20 3.78 -18.37
CA VAL A 47 9.73 3.85 -18.20
C VAL A 47 9.28 5.29 -18.15
N MET A 48 8.35 5.65 -19.04
CA MET A 48 7.77 6.99 -19.15
C MET A 48 6.43 7.10 -18.39
N PRO A 49 6.01 8.31 -18.01
CA PRO A 49 4.68 8.54 -17.46
C PRO A 49 3.54 7.99 -18.31
N SER A 50 3.65 8.09 -19.64
CA SER A 50 2.66 7.58 -20.61
C SER A 50 2.49 6.06 -20.58
N ASP A 51 3.48 5.29 -20.11
CA ASP A 51 3.36 3.85 -19.94
C ASP A 51 2.39 3.52 -18.79
N ILE A 52 2.26 4.43 -17.84
CA ILE A 52 1.36 4.31 -16.69
C ILE A 52 -0.02 4.90 -17.01
N THR A 53 -0.06 6.15 -17.52
CA THR A 53 -1.30 6.88 -17.77
C THR A 53 -2.01 6.47 -19.06
N GLY A 54 -1.25 6.03 -20.06
CA GLY A 54 -1.70 5.94 -21.43
C GLY A 54 -1.37 7.20 -22.24
N PHE A 55 -1.72 7.18 -23.49
CA PHE A 55 -1.49 8.27 -24.46
C PHE A 55 -2.51 8.22 -25.59
N SER A 56 -2.71 9.34 -26.30
CA SER A 56 -3.53 9.36 -27.50
C SER A 56 -2.70 9.02 -28.74
N MET A 57 -3.22 8.14 -29.56
CA MET A 57 -2.62 7.73 -30.82
C MET A 57 -3.54 8.03 -31.98
N TYR A 58 -3.01 8.62 -33.05
CA TYR A 58 -3.78 8.89 -34.24
C TYR A 58 -4.06 7.58 -35.02
N ASN A 59 -5.33 7.22 -35.13
CA ASN A 59 -5.77 6.08 -35.93
C ASN A 59 -6.01 6.52 -37.37
N ARG A 60 -5.17 6.06 -38.30
CA ARG A 60 -5.24 6.40 -39.74
C ARG A 60 -6.50 5.86 -40.43
N GLN A 61 -7.12 4.79 -39.90
CA GLN A 61 -8.32 4.20 -40.49
C GLN A 61 -9.57 5.00 -40.11
N THR A 62 -9.65 5.46 -38.87
CA THR A 62 -10.80 6.25 -38.37
C THR A 62 -10.61 7.75 -38.54
N GLY A 63 -9.39 8.21 -38.81
CA GLY A 63 -9.03 9.64 -38.87
C GLY A 63 -9.12 10.38 -37.55
N LYS A 64 -9.11 9.66 -36.40
CA LYS A 64 -9.30 10.22 -35.06
C LYS A 64 -8.14 9.84 -34.13
N PHE A 65 -7.96 10.66 -33.10
CA PHE A 65 -7.14 10.27 -31.96
C PHE A 65 -7.91 9.29 -31.10
N GLU A 66 -7.27 8.20 -30.72
CA GLU A 66 -7.83 7.16 -29.85
C GLU A 66 -6.94 7.01 -28.62
N PHE A 67 -7.56 6.96 -27.45
CA PHE A 67 -6.86 6.72 -26.18
C PHE A 67 -6.33 5.29 -26.16
N LYS A 68 -5.04 5.14 -25.93
CA LYS A 68 -4.38 3.87 -25.61
C LYS A 68 -4.13 3.80 -24.12
N GLN A 69 -4.79 2.87 -23.48
CA GLN A 69 -4.72 2.66 -22.03
C GLN A 69 -3.30 2.34 -21.58
N GLY A 70 -2.87 2.99 -20.48
CA GLY A 70 -1.64 2.67 -19.78
C GLY A 70 -1.83 1.57 -18.74
N ALA A 71 -0.74 1.23 -18.05
CA ALA A 71 -0.73 0.15 -17.06
C ALA A 71 -1.67 0.40 -15.87
N ALA A 72 -2.01 1.65 -15.55
CA ALA A 72 -2.88 2.00 -14.44
C ALA A 72 -4.36 1.66 -14.67
N MET A 73 -4.78 1.38 -15.92
CA MET A 73 -6.17 1.04 -16.23
C MET A 73 -6.51 -0.40 -15.81
N CYS A 74 -6.50 -0.64 -14.50
CA CYS A 74 -6.79 -1.93 -13.86
C CYS A 74 -7.23 -1.71 -12.42
N ASN A 75 -7.70 -2.76 -11.74
CA ASN A 75 -8.08 -2.69 -10.32
C ASN A 75 -6.86 -2.81 -9.39
N LEU A 76 -5.93 -3.70 -9.71
CA LEU A 76 -4.71 -3.93 -8.94
C LEU A 76 -3.48 -3.76 -9.83
N LEU A 77 -2.73 -2.69 -9.57
CA LEU A 77 -1.47 -2.44 -10.25
C LEU A 77 -0.29 -2.86 -9.36
N LEU A 78 0.52 -3.81 -9.83
CA LEU A 78 1.83 -4.06 -9.25
C LEU A 78 2.86 -3.14 -9.90
N ALA A 79 3.30 -2.14 -9.13
CA ALA A 79 4.35 -1.18 -9.50
C ALA A 79 5.70 -1.69 -8.96
N ASP A 80 6.41 -2.48 -9.76
CA ASP A 80 7.61 -3.21 -9.30
C ASP A 80 8.87 -2.34 -9.43
N GLU A 81 9.64 -2.22 -8.34
CA GLU A 81 10.89 -1.44 -8.25
C GLU A 81 10.73 0.06 -8.57
N ILE A 82 9.72 0.72 -7.98
CA ILE A 82 9.39 2.14 -8.26
C ILE A 82 10.54 3.11 -8.01
N ASN A 83 11.52 2.72 -7.21
CA ASN A 83 12.71 3.52 -6.91
C ASN A 83 13.82 3.44 -7.97
N ARG A 84 13.58 2.78 -9.11
CA ARG A 84 14.51 2.71 -10.25
C ARG A 84 14.16 3.62 -11.41
N THR A 85 13.00 4.28 -11.38
CA THR A 85 12.57 5.15 -12.45
C THR A 85 12.80 6.63 -12.12
N SER A 86 12.55 7.50 -13.13
CA SER A 86 12.71 8.95 -12.97
C SER A 86 11.70 9.54 -11.96
N PRO A 87 12.05 10.65 -11.28
CA PRO A 87 11.11 11.36 -10.40
C PRO A 87 9.81 11.77 -11.10
N LYS A 88 9.87 12.07 -12.40
CA LYS A 88 8.70 12.43 -13.21
C LYS A 88 7.72 11.25 -13.32
N THR A 89 8.23 10.06 -13.58
CA THR A 89 7.44 8.83 -13.68
C THR A 89 6.87 8.41 -12.32
N GLN A 90 7.67 8.53 -11.25
CA GLN A 90 7.19 8.33 -9.87
C GLN A 90 6.03 9.28 -9.54
N SER A 91 6.17 10.57 -9.86
CA SER A 91 5.13 11.57 -9.61
C SER A 91 3.83 11.25 -10.35
N ALA A 92 3.90 10.76 -11.59
CA ALA A 92 2.72 10.35 -12.36
C ALA A 92 1.97 9.20 -11.67
N LEU A 93 2.68 8.14 -11.22
CA LEU A 93 2.07 7.05 -10.46
C LEU A 93 1.40 7.56 -9.19
N LEU A 94 2.11 8.39 -8.43
CA LEU A 94 1.62 8.90 -7.14
C LEU A 94 0.44 9.87 -7.29
N GLN A 95 0.37 10.62 -8.39
CA GLN A 95 -0.79 11.43 -8.72
C GLN A 95 -2.03 10.55 -8.98
N ILE A 96 -1.88 9.51 -9.79
CA ILE A 96 -2.96 8.54 -10.06
C ILE A 96 -3.46 7.87 -8.78
N MET A 97 -2.56 7.54 -7.85
CA MET A 97 -2.92 6.97 -6.55
C MET A 97 -3.78 7.92 -5.69
N GLU A 98 -3.66 9.22 -5.86
CA GLU A 98 -4.46 10.20 -5.13
C GLU A 98 -5.77 10.57 -5.83
N GLU A 99 -5.70 10.73 -7.15
CA GLU A 99 -6.82 11.26 -7.93
C GLU A 99 -7.77 10.17 -8.42
N TYR A 100 -7.32 8.90 -8.47
CA TYR A 100 -8.04 7.75 -9.03
C TYR A 100 -8.48 7.98 -10.49
N LYS A 101 -7.75 8.83 -11.20
CA LYS A 101 -8.02 9.26 -12.58
C LYS A 101 -6.74 9.42 -13.35
N VAL A 102 -6.84 9.34 -14.67
CA VAL A 102 -5.76 9.73 -15.59
C VAL A 102 -6.27 10.80 -16.54
N THR A 103 -5.45 11.83 -16.78
CA THR A 103 -5.77 12.89 -17.74
C THR A 103 -4.76 12.84 -18.89
N VAL A 104 -5.26 12.68 -20.11
CA VAL A 104 -4.47 12.59 -21.35
C VAL A 104 -5.05 13.55 -22.36
N ASP A 105 -4.24 14.48 -22.88
CA ASP A 105 -4.62 15.48 -23.88
C ASP A 105 -5.89 16.28 -23.53
N GLY A 106 -6.10 16.54 -22.24
CA GLY A 106 -7.24 17.31 -21.73
C GLY A 106 -8.49 16.49 -21.45
N GLU A 107 -8.49 15.21 -21.77
CA GLU A 107 -9.57 14.29 -21.42
C GLU A 107 -9.22 13.49 -20.16
N THR A 108 -10.18 13.33 -19.26
CA THR A 108 -10.02 12.62 -17.98
C THR A 108 -10.76 11.30 -18.01
N TYR A 109 -10.07 10.23 -17.64
CA TYR A 109 -10.58 8.87 -17.57
C TYR A 109 -10.53 8.37 -16.11
N ASP A 110 -11.66 7.88 -15.61
CA ASP A 110 -11.73 7.25 -14.30
C ASP A 110 -11.05 5.87 -14.33
N LEU A 111 -10.37 5.53 -13.26
CA LEU A 111 -9.79 4.19 -13.11
C LEU A 111 -10.88 3.18 -12.70
N PRO A 112 -10.70 1.89 -13.04
CA PRO A 112 -11.59 0.83 -12.56
C PRO A 112 -11.62 0.79 -11.02
N GLU A 113 -12.81 0.74 -10.43
CA GLU A 113 -12.97 0.60 -8.97
C GLU A 113 -13.17 -0.87 -8.57
N PRO A 114 -12.59 -1.29 -7.42
CA PRO A 114 -11.62 -0.57 -6.63
C PRO A 114 -10.26 -0.47 -7.33
N PHE A 115 -9.57 0.66 -7.18
CA PHE A 115 -8.19 0.81 -7.66
C PHE A 115 -7.20 0.75 -6.50
N MET A 116 -6.17 -0.06 -6.66
CA MET A 116 -5.10 -0.19 -5.68
C MET A 116 -3.74 -0.40 -6.33
N VAL A 117 -2.72 0.17 -5.71
CA VAL A 117 -1.32 -0.05 -6.08
C VAL A 117 -0.61 -0.83 -4.98
N ILE A 118 0.01 -1.93 -5.36
CA ILE A 118 1.08 -2.57 -4.57
C ILE A 118 2.39 -2.15 -5.22
N ALA A 119 3.10 -1.24 -4.57
CA ALA A 119 4.41 -0.80 -5.04
C ALA A 119 5.51 -1.60 -4.34
N THR A 120 6.58 -1.91 -5.05
CA THR A 120 7.78 -2.51 -4.45
C THR A 120 8.95 -1.57 -4.58
N GLN A 121 9.84 -1.59 -3.61
CA GLN A 121 11.15 -0.97 -3.69
C GLN A 121 12.22 -1.95 -3.23
N ASN A 122 13.39 -1.84 -3.83
CA ASN A 122 14.56 -2.56 -3.35
C ASN A 122 15.24 -1.76 -2.23
N PRO A 123 15.88 -2.43 -1.26
CA PRO A 123 16.63 -1.75 -0.21
C PRO A 123 17.60 -0.72 -0.78
N ILE A 124 17.77 0.37 -0.04
CA ILE A 124 18.68 1.48 -0.38
C ILE A 124 20.11 0.92 -0.49
N GLY A 125 20.80 1.25 -1.59
CA GLY A 125 22.18 0.80 -1.86
C GLY A 125 22.30 -0.11 -3.08
N SER A 126 21.20 -0.52 -3.70
CA SER A 126 21.23 -1.18 -5.01
C SER A 126 21.62 -0.18 -6.10
N ILE A 127 22.48 -0.61 -7.04
CA ILE A 127 22.93 0.25 -8.15
C ILE A 127 21.73 0.76 -8.96
N GLY A 128 21.67 2.08 -9.19
CA GLY A 128 20.60 2.70 -10.00
C GLY A 128 19.27 2.92 -9.26
N THR A 129 19.24 2.83 -7.91
CA THR A 129 18.05 3.15 -7.12
C THR A 129 18.14 4.56 -6.55
N GLN A 130 17.00 5.26 -6.54
CA GLN A 130 16.83 6.56 -5.88
C GLN A 130 15.86 6.40 -4.70
N LYS A 131 16.17 7.03 -3.57
CA LYS A 131 15.25 7.01 -2.43
C LYS A 131 13.97 7.77 -2.80
N LEU A 132 12.81 7.18 -2.52
CA LEU A 132 11.54 7.91 -2.60
C LEU A 132 11.56 9.05 -1.57
N PRO A 133 11.19 10.28 -1.95
CA PRO A 133 11.00 11.37 -1.00
C PRO A 133 9.97 11.00 0.07
N GLU A 134 10.15 11.49 1.27
CA GLU A 134 9.27 11.21 2.42
C GLU A 134 7.82 11.64 2.14
N SER A 135 7.61 12.77 1.46
CA SER A 135 6.29 13.25 1.04
C SER A 135 5.59 12.32 0.05
N GLN A 136 6.35 11.51 -0.69
CA GLN A 136 5.84 10.50 -1.58
C GLN A 136 5.53 9.20 -0.85
N MET A 137 6.35 8.82 0.13
CA MET A 137 6.10 7.66 0.98
C MET A 137 4.85 7.81 1.82
N ASP A 138 4.49 9.01 2.24
CA ASP A 138 3.26 9.31 3.01
C ASP A 138 1.96 8.97 2.25
N ARG A 139 2.01 8.79 0.93
CA ARG A 139 0.85 8.39 0.10
C ARG A 139 0.49 6.91 0.21
N PHE A 140 1.44 6.07 0.65
CA PHE A 140 1.16 4.67 0.92
C PHE A 140 0.49 4.52 2.29
N MET A 141 -0.62 3.77 2.34
CA MET A 141 -1.35 3.55 3.59
C MET A 141 -0.51 2.78 4.61
N ILE A 142 0.15 1.73 4.15
CA ILE A 142 1.06 0.91 4.96
C ILE A 142 2.35 0.59 4.21
N LYS A 143 3.41 0.39 4.98
CA LYS A 143 4.67 -0.18 4.49
C LYS A 143 4.93 -1.51 5.16
N LEU A 144 5.15 -2.55 4.36
CA LEU A 144 5.36 -3.92 4.81
C LEU A 144 6.69 -4.46 4.33
N SER A 145 7.21 -5.44 5.06
CA SER A 145 8.30 -6.32 4.65
C SER A 145 7.84 -7.77 4.81
N MET A 146 8.10 -8.60 3.81
CA MET A 146 7.82 -10.04 3.85
C MET A 146 8.96 -10.81 4.52
N GLY A 147 10.19 -10.27 4.42
CA GLY A 147 11.39 -10.94 4.88
C GLY A 147 11.76 -12.17 4.04
N TYR A 148 12.74 -12.93 4.51
CA TYR A 148 13.08 -14.22 3.93
C TYR A 148 12.05 -15.28 4.35
N PRO A 149 11.75 -16.27 3.49
CA PRO A 149 10.94 -17.42 3.89
C PRO A 149 11.66 -18.22 5.01
N SER A 150 10.88 -18.95 5.81
CA SER A 150 11.47 -19.94 6.72
C SER A 150 12.18 -21.05 5.94
N VAL A 151 13.02 -21.81 6.61
CA VAL A 151 13.72 -22.95 5.95
C VAL A 151 12.69 -23.95 5.41
N GLU A 152 11.63 -24.19 6.13
CA GLU A 152 10.53 -25.08 5.75
C GLU A 152 9.79 -24.57 4.51
N ASP A 153 9.49 -23.26 4.46
CA ASP A 153 8.85 -22.62 3.33
C ASP A 153 9.76 -22.62 2.09
N GLU A 154 11.06 -22.38 2.29
CA GLU A 154 12.05 -22.42 1.19
C GLU A 154 12.15 -23.82 0.58
N ILE A 155 12.15 -24.87 1.41
CA ILE A 155 12.08 -26.26 0.96
C ILE A 155 10.80 -26.52 0.16
N ALA A 156 9.65 -26.03 0.64
CA ALA A 156 8.38 -26.17 -0.07
C ALA A 156 8.40 -25.46 -1.42
N ILE A 157 8.96 -24.25 -1.49
CA ILE A 157 9.15 -23.49 -2.75
C ILE A 157 10.02 -24.27 -3.73
N MET A 158 11.15 -24.85 -3.29
CA MET A 158 12.02 -25.63 -4.13
C MET A 158 11.33 -26.89 -4.67
N LYS A 159 10.60 -27.62 -3.84
CA LYS A 159 9.85 -28.81 -4.25
C LYS A 159 8.78 -28.48 -5.28
N SER A 160 7.97 -27.43 -5.03
CA SER A 160 6.90 -27.02 -5.95
C SER A 160 7.40 -26.59 -7.33
N ARG A 161 8.65 -26.14 -7.44
CA ARG A 161 9.27 -25.80 -8.73
C ARG A 161 9.85 -27.01 -9.46
N SER A 162 10.27 -28.07 -8.74
CA SER A 162 10.88 -29.28 -9.31
C SER A 162 9.86 -30.22 -9.94
N GLU A 163 8.60 -30.18 -9.50
CA GLU A 163 7.53 -31.09 -9.96
C GLU A 163 6.84 -30.66 -11.25
N ASN A 164 7.43 -29.75 -12.04
CA ASN A 164 6.89 -29.28 -13.32
C ASN A 164 5.42 -28.80 -13.25
N ASP A 165 4.92 -28.55 -12.06
CA ASP A 165 3.59 -28.05 -11.84
C ASP A 165 3.60 -26.58 -12.26
N LYS A 166 3.25 -26.38 -13.55
CA LYS A 166 3.02 -25.06 -14.12
C LYS A 166 1.93 -24.43 -13.31
N ARG A 167 2.35 -23.87 -12.18
CA ARG A 167 1.69 -22.82 -11.41
C ARG A 167 0.18 -22.72 -11.71
N LYS A 168 -0.54 -23.60 -11.20
CA LYS A 168 -1.81 -23.24 -10.67
C LYS A 168 -1.53 -22.41 -9.42
N ILE A 169 -1.23 -21.10 -9.59
CA ILE A 169 -1.54 -20.11 -8.57
C ILE A 169 -3.06 -20.06 -8.62
N LEU A 170 -3.64 -21.10 -8.08
CA LEU A 170 -5.06 -21.30 -7.99
C LEU A 170 -5.47 -20.78 -6.64
N SER A 171 -5.62 -19.50 -6.57
CA SER A 171 -6.79 -19.04 -5.86
C SER A 171 -7.93 -19.12 -6.87
N GLU A 172 -8.89 -19.98 -6.67
CA GLU A 172 -10.21 -19.81 -7.22
C GLU A 172 -10.67 -18.40 -6.86
N CYS A 173 -11.37 -17.73 -7.79
CA CYS A 173 -11.98 -16.44 -7.47
C CYS A 173 -12.96 -16.66 -6.33
N VAL A 174 -12.65 -16.12 -5.17
CA VAL A 174 -13.47 -16.29 -3.95
C VAL A 174 -14.47 -15.15 -3.81
N LEU A 175 -14.10 -13.96 -4.29
CA LEU A 175 -14.90 -12.74 -4.23
C LEU A 175 -14.90 -12.09 -5.62
N ASP A 176 -16.01 -11.51 -6.01
CA ASP A 176 -16.07 -10.68 -7.21
C ASP A 176 -15.90 -9.18 -6.87
N ASN A 177 -15.91 -8.36 -7.92
CA ASN A 177 -15.72 -6.91 -7.78
C ASN A 177 -16.85 -6.26 -6.97
N GLY A 178 -18.09 -6.78 -7.08
CA GLY A 178 -19.24 -6.31 -6.30
C GLY A 178 -19.12 -6.64 -4.82
N ASP A 179 -18.61 -7.85 -4.50
CA ASP A 179 -18.33 -8.25 -3.12
C ASP A 179 -17.31 -7.35 -2.45
N ILE A 180 -16.22 -7.01 -3.18
CA ILE A 180 -15.18 -6.10 -2.64
C ILE A 180 -15.74 -4.71 -2.39
N GLN A 181 -16.60 -4.20 -3.26
CA GLN A 181 -17.24 -2.89 -3.06
C GLN A 181 -18.16 -2.91 -1.84
N ALA A 182 -18.98 -3.93 -1.68
CA ALA A 182 -19.85 -4.10 -0.51
C ALA A 182 -19.05 -4.22 0.80
N ILE A 183 -17.92 -4.93 0.77
CA ILE A 183 -17.01 -5.02 1.93
C ILE A 183 -16.41 -3.64 2.26
N LYS A 184 -15.98 -2.86 1.26
CA LYS A 184 -15.44 -1.50 1.49
C LYS A 184 -16.49 -0.58 2.11
N GLU A 185 -17.73 -0.65 1.67
CA GLU A 185 -18.84 0.09 2.27
C GLU A 185 -19.06 -0.34 3.73
N ALA A 186 -19.15 -1.63 4.00
CA ALA A 186 -19.29 -2.15 5.35
C ALA A 186 -18.10 -1.76 6.27
N VAL A 187 -16.88 -1.72 5.75
CA VAL A 187 -15.70 -1.23 6.49
C VAL A 187 -15.84 0.27 6.78
N SER A 188 -16.36 1.06 5.84
CA SER A 188 -16.55 2.50 6.06
C SER A 188 -17.56 2.80 7.17
N ASP A 189 -18.54 1.91 7.37
CA ASP A 189 -19.60 2.03 8.37
C ASP A 189 -19.18 1.59 9.78
N VAL A 190 -18.00 0.97 9.93
CA VAL A 190 -17.48 0.61 11.25
C VAL A 190 -17.35 1.87 12.12
N TYR A 191 -17.99 1.84 13.28
CA TYR A 191 -18.04 2.97 14.21
C TYR A 191 -16.66 3.24 14.84
N VAL A 192 -16.35 4.53 14.99
CA VAL A 192 -15.14 5.00 15.68
C VAL A 192 -15.57 5.99 16.75
N ASP A 193 -15.30 5.68 18.02
CA ASP A 193 -15.61 6.56 19.13
C ASP A 193 -14.64 7.74 19.19
N ASP A 194 -15.10 8.89 19.69
CA ASP A 194 -14.29 10.11 19.79
C ASP A 194 -13.00 9.88 20.60
N SER A 195 -13.04 9.03 21.60
CA SER A 195 -11.87 8.66 22.41
C SER A 195 -10.78 7.93 21.60
N ILE A 196 -11.15 7.22 20.52
CA ILE A 196 -10.19 6.61 19.58
C ILE A 196 -9.53 7.67 18.72
N TYR A 197 -10.30 8.67 18.24
CA TYR A 197 -9.72 9.81 17.51
C TYR A 197 -8.73 10.59 18.38
N GLU A 198 -9.10 10.85 19.65
CA GLU A 198 -8.21 11.49 20.62
C GLU A 198 -6.95 10.65 20.88
N TYR A 199 -7.09 9.33 21.01
CA TYR A 199 -5.98 8.40 21.20
C TYR A 199 -5.00 8.46 20.02
N VAL A 200 -5.50 8.40 18.79
CA VAL A 200 -4.68 8.51 17.57
C VAL A 200 -4.01 9.88 17.46
N ALA A 201 -4.74 10.96 17.77
CA ALA A 201 -4.20 12.33 17.76
C ALA A 201 -3.06 12.47 18.79
N ASN A 202 -3.22 11.91 19.99
CA ASN A 202 -2.19 11.92 21.03
C ASN A 202 -0.95 11.11 20.63
N ILE A 203 -1.13 9.95 19.95
CA ILE A 203 0.01 9.20 19.41
C ILE A 203 0.73 10.03 18.34
N ALA A 204 0.01 10.62 17.40
CA ALA A 204 0.59 11.45 16.34
C ALA A 204 1.33 12.67 16.91
N ASP A 205 0.73 13.35 17.90
CA ASP A 205 1.35 14.48 18.58
C ASP A 205 2.66 14.08 19.29
N LYS A 206 2.66 12.96 20.00
CA LYS A 206 3.89 12.43 20.62
C LYS A 206 5.00 12.18 19.61
N THR A 207 4.68 11.72 18.36
CA THR A 207 5.70 11.57 17.32
C THR A 207 6.36 12.91 16.93
N ARG A 208 5.63 14.02 17.02
CA ARG A 208 6.10 15.37 16.64
C ARG A 208 6.96 16.04 17.70
N HIS A 209 6.93 15.54 18.94
CA HIS A 209 7.60 16.13 20.10
C HIS A 209 8.67 15.20 20.72
N ARG A 210 9.17 14.22 19.96
CA ARG A 210 10.25 13.32 20.38
C ARG A 210 11.60 13.81 19.88
N GLU A 211 12.60 13.84 20.75
CA GLU A 211 13.97 14.30 20.44
C GLU A 211 14.63 13.51 19.30
N ASN A 212 14.32 12.22 19.19
CA ASN A 212 14.87 11.34 18.16
C ASN A 212 14.12 11.41 16.81
N ILE A 213 13.03 12.17 16.73
CA ILE A 213 12.19 12.29 15.54
C ILE A 213 12.31 13.71 14.98
N ILE A 214 12.85 13.83 13.77
CA ILE A 214 12.97 15.09 13.04
C ILE A 214 11.62 15.50 12.44
N GLN A 215 10.87 14.52 11.91
CA GLN A 215 9.54 14.73 11.36
C GLN A 215 8.60 13.62 11.85
N GLY A 216 7.52 14.02 12.51
CA GLY A 216 6.48 13.13 13.01
C GLY A 216 5.38 12.84 11.98
N VAL A 217 4.38 12.08 12.41
CA VAL A 217 3.25 11.64 11.58
C VAL A 217 2.41 12.84 11.12
N SER A 218 2.09 12.87 9.82
CA SER A 218 1.19 13.85 9.20
C SER A 218 -0.28 13.55 9.52
N PRO A 219 -1.21 14.53 9.30
CA PRO A 219 -2.65 14.25 9.38
C PRO A 219 -3.10 13.13 8.43
N ARG A 220 -2.46 12.97 7.26
CA ARG A 220 -2.70 11.85 6.33
C ARG A 220 -2.43 10.50 6.99
N GLY A 221 -1.35 10.39 7.77
CA GLY A 221 -1.05 9.20 8.55
C GLY A 221 -2.12 8.90 9.60
N SER A 222 -2.63 9.92 10.29
CA SER A 222 -3.72 9.75 11.26
C SER A 222 -5.02 9.27 10.60
N ILE A 223 -5.33 9.74 9.39
CA ILE A 223 -6.47 9.24 8.60
C ILE A 223 -6.23 7.78 8.18
N ALA A 224 -5.04 7.47 7.70
CA ALA A 224 -4.67 6.12 7.25
C ALA A 224 -4.83 5.08 8.37
N ILE A 225 -4.40 5.39 9.61
CA ILE A 225 -4.53 4.43 10.70
C ILE A 225 -5.98 4.21 11.11
N ILE A 226 -6.84 5.22 11.06
CA ILE A 226 -8.28 5.05 11.32
C ILE A 226 -8.92 4.14 10.26
N SER A 227 -8.61 4.35 8.97
CA SER A 227 -9.12 3.50 7.90
C SER A 227 -8.65 2.04 8.05
N MET A 228 -7.38 1.83 8.39
CA MET A 228 -6.84 0.50 8.66
C MET A 228 -7.45 -0.14 9.91
N ALA A 229 -7.72 0.63 10.96
CA ALA A 229 -8.34 0.13 12.19
C ALA A 229 -9.79 -0.30 11.97
N LYS A 230 -10.55 0.42 11.13
CA LYS A 230 -11.88 0.00 10.69
C LYS A 230 -11.82 -1.35 9.97
N ALA A 231 -10.85 -1.54 9.06
CA ALA A 231 -10.65 -2.79 8.36
C ALA A 231 -10.24 -3.94 9.32
N GLU A 232 -9.38 -3.67 10.31
CA GLU A 232 -9.01 -4.66 11.34
C GLU A 232 -10.21 -5.06 12.19
N ALA A 233 -11.01 -4.09 12.67
CA ALA A 233 -12.21 -4.35 13.46
C ALA A 233 -13.24 -5.17 12.66
N PHE A 234 -13.49 -4.80 11.39
CA PHE A 234 -14.38 -5.53 10.50
C PHE A 234 -13.96 -6.99 10.32
N LEU A 235 -12.67 -7.25 10.05
CA LEU A 235 -12.16 -8.62 9.88
C LEU A 235 -12.22 -9.46 11.17
N ARG A 236 -12.33 -8.82 12.32
CA ARG A 236 -12.60 -9.48 13.62
C ARG A 236 -14.08 -9.66 13.93
N GLY A 237 -14.96 -9.20 13.03
CA GLY A 237 -16.40 -9.24 13.24
C GLY A 237 -16.93 -8.18 14.22
N ASN A 238 -16.16 -7.11 14.47
CA ASN A 238 -16.55 -6.02 15.34
C ASN A 238 -17.18 -4.88 14.52
N ALA A 239 -18.27 -4.31 15.05
CA ALA A 239 -18.92 -3.15 14.46
C ALA A 239 -18.29 -1.81 14.89
N TYR A 240 -17.25 -1.83 15.71
CA TYR A 240 -16.55 -0.65 16.23
C TYR A 240 -15.06 -0.89 16.43
N VAL A 241 -14.29 0.18 16.35
CA VAL A 241 -12.83 0.16 16.51
C VAL A 241 -12.45 0.11 17.99
N LEU A 242 -11.52 -0.79 18.33
CA LEU A 242 -10.90 -0.90 19.64
C LEU A 242 -9.49 -0.28 19.65
N PRO A 243 -8.99 0.18 20.82
CA PRO A 243 -7.60 0.62 20.94
C PRO A 243 -6.57 -0.44 20.54
N SER A 244 -6.90 -1.72 20.66
CA SER A 244 -6.08 -2.84 20.21
C SER A 244 -5.90 -2.85 18.70
N ASP A 245 -6.94 -2.47 17.93
CA ASP A 245 -6.89 -2.43 16.48
C ASP A 245 -5.89 -1.37 16.01
N ILE A 246 -5.90 -0.20 16.66
CA ILE A 246 -4.88 0.84 16.44
C ILE A 246 -3.46 0.31 16.72
N LYS A 247 -3.24 -0.35 17.87
CA LYS A 247 -1.92 -0.87 18.26
C LYS A 247 -1.36 -1.90 17.28
N ASN A 248 -2.22 -2.77 16.74
CA ASN A 248 -1.83 -3.86 15.86
C ASN A 248 -1.31 -3.40 14.49
N ILE A 249 -1.72 -2.21 14.06
CA ILE A 249 -1.40 -1.69 12.72
C ILE A 249 -0.51 -0.43 12.76
N ALA A 250 -0.28 0.14 13.96
CA ALA A 250 0.40 1.43 14.10
C ALA A 250 1.82 1.43 13.53
N VAL A 251 2.58 0.36 13.71
CA VAL A 251 3.96 0.29 13.23
C VAL A 251 3.99 0.34 11.71
N GLU A 252 3.21 -0.46 11.01
CA GLU A 252 3.18 -0.52 9.55
C GLU A 252 2.57 0.74 8.92
N THR A 253 1.69 1.43 9.67
CA THR A 253 1.05 2.65 9.19
C THR A 253 1.91 3.88 9.45
N PHE A 254 2.62 3.94 10.57
CA PHE A 254 3.32 5.17 10.99
C PHE A 254 4.82 5.17 10.74
N ALA A 255 5.51 4.01 10.87
CA ALA A 255 6.97 4.00 10.89
C ALA A 255 7.61 4.58 9.61
N HIS A 256 7.01 4.34 8.44
CA HIS A 256 7.54 4.85 7.17
C HIS A 256 7.30 6.35 6.94
N ARG A 257 6.50 6.98 7.80
CA ARG A 257 6.20 8.43 7.81
C ARG A 257 7.10 9.23 8.74
N LEU A 258 7.88 8.54 9.60
CA LEU A 258 8.80 9.19 10.51
C LEU A 258 10.16 9.41 9.86
N ILE A 259 10.73 10.60 10.09
CA ILE A 259 12.15 10.85 9.84
C ILE A 259 12.82 10.91 11.22
N THR A 260 13.72 9.95 11.47
CA THR A 260 14.52 9.92 12.70
C THR A 260 15.89 10.54 12.47
N ASN A 261 16.59 10.88 13.55
CA ASN A 261 17.97 11.35 13.49
C ASN A 261 18.98 10.27 13.07
N VAL A 262 18.54 9.02 12.90
CA VAL A 262 19.33 7.89 12.42
C VAL A 262 19.01 7.65 10.94
N ALA A 263 20.03 7.57 10.10
CA ALA A 263 19.88 7.41 8.65
C ALA A 263 19.90 5.95 8.21
N GLY A 264 19.37 5.71 7.00
CA GLY A 264 19.44 4.41 6.32
C GLY A 264 18.57 3.31 6.92
N ALA A 265 18.99 2.06 6.80
CA ALA A 265 18.25 0.90 7.30
C ALA A 265 18.04 0.96 8.83
N ALA A 266 19.05 1.44 9.57
CA ALA A 266 18.94 1.64 11.02
C ALA A 266 17.86 2.68 11.38
N GLY A 267 17.60 3.66 10.52
CA GLY A 267 16.52 4.64 10.69
C GLY A 267 15.13 4.02 10.62
N ASN A 268 14.91 3.02 9.73
CA ASN A 268 13.64 2.30 9.68
C ASN A 268 13.37 1.52 10.96
N GLU A 269 14.37 0.84 11.51
CA GLU A 269 14.23 0.13 12.78
C GLU A 269 14.07 1.10 13.97
N ALA A 270 14.77 2.23 13.95
CA ALA A 270 14.58 3.29 14.93
C ALA A 270 13.15 3.83 14.89
N ALA A 271 12.59 4.09 13.73
CA ALA A 271 11.21 4.54 13.57
C ALA A 271 10.19 3.53 14.13
N LYS A 272 10.36 2.24 13.84
CA LYS A 272 9.50 1.18 14.41
C LYS A 272 9.57 1.14 15.94
N LYS A 273 10.78 1.25 16.48
CA LYS A 273 11.00 1.30 17.94
C LYS A 273 10.32 2.51 18.55
N GLU A 274 10.51 3.72 17.97
CA GLU A 274 9.88 4.94 18.47
C GLU A 274 8.35 4.83 18.51
N ILE A 275 7.71 4.28 17.47
CA ILE A 275 6.25 4.03 17.49
C ILE A 275 5.88 3.06 18.61
N THR A 276 6.63 1.97 18.75
CA THR A 276 6.35 0.97 19.81
C THR A 276 6.47 1.59 21.21
N ASP A 277 7.45 2.44 21.43
CA ASP A 277 7.65 3.12 22.72
C ASP A 277 6.56 4.17 22.98
N ILE A 278 6.13 4.92 21.95
CA ILE A 278 5.02 5.87 22.05
C ILE A 278 3.71 5.16 22.41
N LEU A 279 3.42 4.01 21.78
CA LEU A 279 2.22 3.22 22.09
C LEU A 279 2.16 2.72 23.54
N ARG A 280 3.32 2.57 24.21
CA ARG A 280 3.40 2.22 25.63
C ARG A 280 3.19 3.43 26.55
N MET A 281 3.51 4.64 26.07
CA MET A 281 3.44 5.88 26.83
C MET A 281 2.06 6.54 26.79
N VAL A 282 1.36 6.44 25.64
CA VAL A 282 0.05 7.08 25.48
C VAL A 282 -1.01 6.26 26.21
N PRO A 283 -1.75 6.85 27.16
CA PRO A 283 -2.81 6.15 27.87
C PRO A 283 -3.87 5.59 26.92
N VAL A 284 -4.24 4.34 27.15
CA VAL A 284 -5.33 3.70 26.40
C VAL A 284 -6.67 4.26 26.88
N PRO A 285 -7.56 4.71 26.00
CA PRO A 285 -8.86 5.21 26.40
C PRO A 285 -9.68 4.11 27.05
N LYS A 286 -10.42 4.48 28.08
CA LYS A 286 -11.45 3.59 28.65
C LYS A 286 -12.70 3.71 27.77
N MET A 287 -13.02 2.66 27.06
CA MET A 287 -14.27 2.58 26.32
C MET A 287 -15.43 2.65 27.31
N GLN A 288 -16.32 3.60 27.17
CA GLN A 288 -17.57 3.60 27.92
C GLN A 288 -18.51 2.61 27.23
N GLU A 289 -18.95 1.60 27.97
CA GLU A 289 -20.08 0.79 27.51
C GLU A 289 -21.32 1.68 27.39
N LYS A 290 -21.77 1.87 26.16
CA LYS A 290 -23.07 2.52 25.86
C LYS A 290 -24.14 1.48 25.70
#